data_369a2a4acc220b2e017b819b3f55382f
#
_entry.id   369a2a4acc220b2e017b819b3f55382f
#
_cell.length_a   1.000
_cell.length_b   1.000
_cell.length_c   1.000
_cell.angle_alpha   90.00
_cell.angle_beta   90.00
_cell.angle_gamma   90.00
#
_symmetry.space_group_name_H-M   'P 1'
#
loop_
_entity.id
_entity.type
_entity.pdbx_description
1 polymer ?
#
loop_
_entity_poly.entity_id
_entity_poly.type
_entity_poly.pdbx_seq_one_letter_code
_entity_poly.pdbx_strand_id
1 'polypeptide(L)'
;MMNFEEAGYVLDSLMEQLPEGIFRSLNGGVSLIEDERMSDDGRYTLGTYFVNGMGRYIEIYYGSFVKLYGDMDDETFEKRLKKTLHHELTHHVENMAGDRSLERWDERQEQLCGFNGINVHSILFVADDDTSLAPSASAFFELNKGETLYDVTSSSAGLFAGEEINPKALKAGAPESVAGHLPAEATRELVAAHDVVLCMTAAQADELSKRFQDLDERIMCLAEYDLEPPSLPFGWKKCMNTLLDEVLAVIDELNEERSDGL
;
A
#
# COMPACT_ATOMS: atom_id res chain seq x y z
N MET A 1 11.84 7.20 -20.89
CA MET A 1 10.76 6.23 -20.60
C MET A 1 10.88 5.06 -21.55
N MET A 2 10.73 3.86 -21.05
CA MET A 2 10.75 2.58 -21.74
C MET A 2 9.67 2.52 -22.83
N ASN A 3 9.98 2.03 -24.02
CA ASN A 3 8.96 1.82 -25.05
C ASN A 3 8.20 0.50 -24.82
N PHE A 4 7.14 0.25 -25.60
CA PHE A 4 6.28 -0.92 -25.43
C PHE A 4 7.02 -2.26 -25.54
N GLU A 5 7.96 -2.39 -26.49
CA GLU A 5 8.75 -3.62 -26.66
C GLU A 5 9.70 -3.83 -25.47
N GLU A 6 10.37 -2.76 -25.02
CA GLU A 6 11.24 -2.80 -23.84
C GLU A 6 10.47 -3.16 -22.56
N ALA A 7 9.27 -2.57 -22.37
CA ALA A 7 8.40 -2.91 -21.25
C ALA A 7 7.95 -4.38 -21.30
N GLY A 8 7.73 -4.94 -22.47
CA GLY A 8 7.44 -6.36 -22.65
C GLY A 8 8.60 -7.25 -22.19
N TYR A 9 9.84 -6.93 -22.58
CA TYR A 9 11.01 -7.67 -22.13
C TYR A 9 11.23 -7.59 -20.61
N VAL A 10 10.96 -6.43 -20.02
CA VAL A 10 11.03 -6.24 -18.56
C VAL A 10 9.96 -7.07 -17.87
N LEU A 11 8.72 -7.07 -18.38
CA LEU A 11 7.64 -7.89 -17.82
C LEU A 11 7.97 -9.38 -17.86
N ASP A 12 8.50 -9.88 -18.98
CA ASP A 12 8.94 -11.27 -19.12
C ASP A 12 10.05 -11.60 -18.09
N SER A 13 11.04 -10.71 -17.94
CA SER A 13 12.12 -10.88 -16.98
C SER A 13 11.63 -10.88 -15.53
N LEU A 14 10.63 -10.05 -15.20
CA LEU A 14 10.00 -10.05 -13.89
C LEU A 14 9.26 -11.36 -13.61
N MET A 15 8.55 -11.89 -14.60
CA MET A 15 7.85 -13.17 -14.47
C MET A 15 8.81 -14.34 -14.29
N GLU A 16 9.96 -14.37 -14.99
CA GLU A 16 11.00 -15.40 -14.84
C GLU A 16 11.62 -15.43 -13.43
N GLN A 17 11.61 -14.31 -12.70
CA GLN A 17 12.13 -14.23 -11.33
C GLN A 17 11.15 -14.82 -10.29
N LEU A 18 9.90 -15.08 -10.67
CA LEU A 18 8.86 -15.56 -9.76
C LEU A 18 8.79 -17.09 -9.76
N PRO A 19 8.40 -17.72 -8.63
CA PRO A 19 8.20 -19.16 -8.59
C PRO A 19 7.11 -19.61 -9.56
N GLU A 20 7.37 -20.68 -10.35
CA GLU A 20 6.37 -21.24 -11.28
C GLU A 20 5.01 -21.56 -10.64
N GLY A 21 5.02 -21.88 -9.34
CA GLY A 21 3.80 -22.18 -8.59
C GLY A 21 2.78 -21.05 -8.53
N ILE A 22 3.23 -19.80 -8.64
CA ILE A 22 2.35 -18.61 -8.64
C ILE A 22 1.47 -18.59 -9.90
N PHE A 23 1.98 -19.05 -11.05
CA PHE A 23 1.26 -19.08 -12.32
C PHE A 23 0.36 -20.31 -12.48
N ARG A 24 0.27 -21.15 -11.47
CA ARG A 24 -0.57 -22.35 -11.51
C ARG A 24 -2.04 -21.95 -11.74
N SER A 25 -2.67 -22.52 -12.76
CA SER A 25 -4.05 -22.24 -13.18
C SER A 25 -4.29 -20.85 -13.79
N LEU A 26 -3.26 -20.04 -14.00
CA LEU A 26 -3.31 -18.82 -14.80
C LEU A 26 -3.18 -19.21 -16.29
N ASN A 27 -4.21 -19.88 -16.78
CA ASN A 27 -4.16 -20.56 -18.10
C ASN A 27 -4.18 -19.61 -19.31
N GLY A 28 -4.56 -18.35 -19.13
CA GLY A 28 -4.43 -17.30 -20.14
C GLY A 28 -3.16 -16.45 -20.00
N GLY A 29 -2.34 -16.71 -18.97
CA GLY A 29 -1.05 -16.02 -18.75
C GLY A 29 -1.18 -14.56 -18.35
N VAL A 30 -0.06 -13.84 -18.52
CA VAL A 30 0.04 -12.38 -18.32
C VAL A 30 0.33 -11.74 -19.69
N SER A 31 -0.39 -10.70 -20.03
CA SER A 31 -0.24 -9.99 -21.32
C SER A 31 -0.03 -8.49 -21.08
N LEU A 32 0.95 -7.90 -21.79
CA LEU A 32 1.09 -6.46 -21.89
C LEU A 32 0.21 -5.96 -23.05
N ILE A 33 -0.66 -5.00 -22.77
CA ILE A 33 -1.59 -4.39 -23.73
C ILE A 33 -1.09 -2.99 -24.08
N GLU A 34 -0.99 -2.66 -25.36
CA GLU A 34 -0.47 -1.36 -25.81
C GLU A 34 -1.43 -0.21 -25.48
N ASP A 35 -2.74 -0.47 -25.54
CA ASP A 35 -3.78 0.52 -25.29
C ASP A 35 -3.87 0.91 -23.81
N GLU A 36 -4.39 2.12 -23.58
CA GLU A 36 -4.79 2.56 -22.26
C GLU A 36 -6.15 1.98 -21.86
N ARG A 37 -6.38 1.80 -20.56
CA ARG A 37 -7.68 1.43 -20.03
C ARG A 37 -8.13 2.42 -18.96
N MET A 38 -9.37 2.84 -19.04
CA MET A 38 -10.02 3.66 -18.03
C MET A 38 -11.13 2.86 -17.34
N SER A 39 -11.24 3.02 -16.05
CA SER A 39 -12.39 2.55 -15.25
C SER A 39 -13.61 3.46 -15.46
N ASP A 40 -14.78 3.01 -15.01
CA ASP A 40 -16.06 3.73 -15.18
C ASP A 40 -16.05 5.11 -14.48
N ASP A 41 -15.22 5.30 -13.48
CA ASP A 41 -15.02 6.57 -12.74
C ASP A 41 -13.99 7.51 -13.40
N GLY A 42 -13.41 7.11 -14.54
CA GLY A 42 -12.50 7.93 -15.34
C GLY A 42 -11.03 7.84 -14.93
N ARG A 43 -10.66 6.92 -14.03
CA ARG A 43 -9.25 6.66 -13.66
C ARG A 43 -8.58 5.68 -14.62
N TYR A 44 -7.25 5.81 -14.79
CA TYR A 44 -6.48 4.86 -15.57
C TYR A 44 -6.24 3.59 -14.75
N THR A 45 -6.57 2.44 -15.37
CA THR A 45 -6.31 1.11 -14.80
C THR A 45 -4.96 0.61 -15.31
N LEU A 46 -4.05 0.23 -14.42
CA LEU A 46 -2.70 -0.24 -14.79
C LEU A 46 -2.66 -1.73 -15.10
N GLY A 47 -3.43 -2.53 -14.37
CA GLY A 47 -3.57 -3.96 -14.55
C GLY A 47 -4.99 -4.43 -14.24
N THR A 48 -5.31 -5.66 -14.62
CA THR A 48 -6.57 -6.32 -14.25
C THR A 48 -6.41 -7.83 -14.29
N TYR A 49 -6.79 -8.50 -13.22
CA TYR A 49 -6.94 -9.94 -13.16
C TYR A 49 -8.35 -10.35 -13.59
N PHE A 50 -8.46 -11.28 -14.53
CA PHE A 50 -9.73 -11.77 -15.06
C PHE A 50 -9.98 -13.22 -14.70
N VAL A 51 -11.24 -13.49 -14.33
CA VAL A 51 -11.79 -14.84 -14.18
C VAL A 51 -13.08 -14.93 -15.00
N ASN A 52 -13.07 -15.65 -16.09
CA ASN A 52 -14.25 -15.82 -16.95
C ASN A 52 -14.27 -17.18 -17.64
N GLY A 53 -15.19 -17.38 -18.60
CA GLY A 53 -15.33 -18.63 -19.34
C GLY A 53 -14.10 -19.03 -20.20
N MET A 54 -13.17 -18.12 -20.45
CA MET A 54 -11.90 -18.38 -21.13
C MET A 54 -10.79 -18.80 -20.17
N GLY A 55 -10.99 -18.62 -18.87
CA GLY A 55 -10.04 -18.98 -17.82
C GLY A 55 -9.64 -17.82 -16.94
N ARG A 56 -8.41 -17.90 -16.43
CA ARG A 56 -7.77 -16.87 -15.60
C ARG A 56 -6.59 -16.26 -16.34
N TYR A 57 -6.53 -14.94 -16.40
CA TYR A 57 -5.44 -14.20 -17.06
C TYR A 57 -5.30 -12.81 -16.48
N ILE A 58 -4.16 -12.20 -16.73
CA ILE A 58 -3.82 -10.83 -16.30
C ILE A 58 -3.52 -10.00 -17.55
N GLU A 59 -4.07 -8.81 -17.61
CA GLU A 59 -3.73 -7.78 -18.58
C GLU A 59 -3.09 -6.60 -17.87
N ILE A 60 -1.95 -6.13 -18.38
CA ILE A 60 -1.25 -4.93 -17.90
C ILE A 60 -1.28 -3.91 -19.04
N TYR A 61 -1.75 -2.69 -18.76
CA TYR A 61 -2.05 -1.67 -19.77
C TYR A 61 -0.92 -0.66 -19.89
N TYR A 62 -0.01 -0.88 -20.84
CA TYR A 62 1.13 0.00 -21.09
C TYR A 62 0.71 1.45 -21.35
N GLY A 63 -0.35 1.67 -22.15
CA GLY A 63 -0.88 3.00 -22.46
C GLY A 63 -1.29 3.77 -21.21
N SER A 64 -1.84 3.09 -20.18
CA SER A 64 -2.18 3.70 -18.90
C SER A 64 -0.93 4.15 -18.13
N PHE A 65 0.16 3.36 -18.15
CA PHE A 65 1.45 3.78 -17.57
C PHE A 65 2.00 5.02 -18.28
N VAL A 66 1.91 5.07 -19.62
CA VAL A 66 2.36 6.24 -20.39
C VAL A 66 1.59 7.51 -19.98
N LYS A 67 0.27 7.38 -19.78
CA LYS A 67 -0.59 8.52 -19.42
C LYS A 67 -0.32 9.03 -18.03
N LEU A 68 -0.15 8.14 -17.06
CA LEU A 68 0.08 8.52 -15.65
C LEU A 68 1.52 8.91 -15.37
N TYR A 69 2.47 8.30 -16.09
CA TYR A 69 3.87 8.31 -15.71
C TYR A 69 4.82 8.60 -16.89
N GLY A 70 4.35 9.31 -17.93
CA GLY A 70 5.07 9.51 -19.20
C GLY A 70 6.46 10.15 -19.09
N ASP A 71 6.74 10.90 -18.03
CA ASP A 71 8.02 11.58 -17.79
C ASP A 71 8.95 10.80 -16.86
N MET A 72 8.58 9.57 -16.48
CA MET A 72 9.30 8.71 -15.55
C MET A 72 10.55 8.10 -16.18
N ASP A 73 11.61 7.92 -15.39
CA ASP A 73 12.78 7.15 -15.81
C ASP A 73 12.50 5.65 -15.88
N ASP A 74 13.38 4.91 -16.57
CA ASP A 74 13.15 3.48 -16.82
C ASP A 74 13.21 2.64 -15.54
N GLU A 75 13.99 3.02 -14.54
CA GLU A 75 14.08 2.31 -13.25
C GLU A 75 12.77 2.44 -12.46
N THR A 76 12.22 3.63 -12.42
CA THR A 76 10.94 3.91 -11.74
C THR A 76 9.78 3.22 -12.48
N PHE A 77 9.80 3.22 -13.83
CA PHE A 77 8.82 2.48 -14.62
C PHE A 77 8.86 0.98 -14.32
N GLU A 78 10.06 0.37 -14.28
CA GLU A 78 10.22 -1.05 -13.92
C GLU A 78 9.66 -1.35 -12.53
N LYS A 79 9.93 -0.49 -11.53
CA LYS A 79 9.40 -0.65 -10.16
C LYS A 79 7.87 -0.64 -10.14
N ARG A 80 7.24 0.28 -10.87
CA ARG A 80 5.78 0.37 -10.96
C ARG A 80 5.18 -0.79 -11.73
N LEU A 81 5.80 -1.21 -12.83
CA LEU A 81 5.40 -2.40 -13.59
C LEU A 81 5.44 -3.66 -12.71
N LYS A 82 6.52 -3.81 -11.94
CA LYS A 82 6.68 -4.90 -10.97
C LYS A 82 5.59 -4.84 -9.88
N LYS A 83 5.30 -3.65 -9.34
CA LYS A 83 4.24 -3.48 -8.33
C LYS A 83 2.89 -3.91 -8.89
N THR A 84 2.52 -3.46 -10.09
CA THR A 84 1.26 -3.83 -10.74
C THR A 84 1.20 -5.34 -11.01
N LEU A 85 2.27 -5.95 -11.54
CA LEU A 85 2.31 -7.40 -11.75
C LEU A 85 2.08 -8.17 -10.46
N HIS A 86 2.72 -7.76 -9.36
CA HIS A 86 2.55 -8.42 -8.06
C HIS A 86 1.13 -8.28 -7.53
N HIS A 87 0.52 -7.10 -7.68
CA HIS A 87 -0.86 -6.84 -7.29
C HIS A 87 -1.83 -7.81 -8.01
N GLU A 88 -1.78 -7.88 -9.33
CA GLU A 88 -2.65 -8.77 -10.10
C GLU A 88 -2.39 -10.27 -9.82
N LEU A 89 -1.14 -10.64 -9.56
CA LEU A 89 -0.80 -12.00 -9.14
C LEU A 89 -1.32 -12.32 -7.73
N THR A 90 -1.43 -11.33 -6.85
CA THR A 90 -2.03 -11.52 -5.52
C THR A 90 -3.51 -11.82 -5.65
N HIS A 91 -4.27 -11.10 -6.50
CA HIS A 91 -5.65 -11.45 -6.84
C HIS A 91 -5.78 -12.89 -7.33
N HIS A 92 -4.85 -13.33 -8.18
CA HIS A 92 -4.85 -14.70 -8.68
C HIS A 92 -4.66 -15.73 -7.55
N VAL A 93 -3.66 -15.52 -6.68
CA VAL A 93 -3.36 -16.43 -5.57
C VAL A 93 -4.49 -16.47 -4.54
N GLU A 94 -5.05 -15.32 -4.18
CA GLU A 94 -6.20 -15.23 -3.26
C GLU A 94 -7.44 -15.89 -3.83
N ASN A 95 -7.75 -15.66 -5.11
CA ASN A 95 -8.85 -16.33 -5.78
C ASN A 95 -8.68 -17.85 -5.78
N MET A 96 -7.43 -18.34 -5.94
CA MET A 96 -7.12 -19.78 -5.85
C MET A 96 -7.26 -20.32 -4.43
N ALA A 97 -6.96 -19.51 -3.41
CA ALA A 97 -7.12 -19.86 -1.99
C ALA A 97 -8.55 -19.73 -1.49
N GLY A 98 -9.45 -19.07 -2.24
CA GLY A 98 -10.79 -18.71 -1.80
C GLY A 98 -10.80 -17.54 -0.80
N ASP A 99 -9.72 -16.78 -0.77
CA ASP A 99 -9.59 -15.53 -0.02
C ASP A 99 -10.02 -14.34 -0.90
N ARG A 100 -10.50 -13.27 -0.27
CA ARG A 100 -10.96 -12.04 -0.92
C ARG A 100 -10.44 -10.79 -0.19
N SER A 101 -9.32 -10.89 0.50
CA SER A 101 -8.78 -9.77 1.27
C SER A 101 -8.36 -8.62 0.37
N LEU A 102 -7.66 -8.89 -0.72
CA LEU A 102 -7.23 -7.87 -1.68
C LEU A 102 -8.43 -7.29 -2.46
N GLU A 103 -9.41 -8.13 -2.85
CA GLU A 103 -10.62 -7.64 -3.51
C GLU A 103 -11.41 -6.66 -2.62
N ARG A 104 -11.51 -6.96 -1.31
CA ARG A 104 -12.12 -6.04 -0.33
C ARG A 104 -11.27 -4.77 -0.12
N TRP A 105 -9.94 -4.89 -0.21
CA TRP A 105 -9.03 -3.76 -0.17
C TRP A 105 -9.23 -2.84 -1.38
N ASP A 106 -9.31 -3.40 -2.60
CA ASP A 106 -9.56 -2.63 -3.83
C ASP A 106 -10.91 -1.92 -3.79
N GLU A 107 -11.98 -2.64 -3.40
CA GLU A 107 -13.31 -2.04 -3.22
C GLU A 107 -13.25 -0.83 -2.27
N ARG A 108 -12.43 -0.90 -1.21
CA ARG A 108 -12.23 0.19 -0.27
C ARG A 108 -11.41 1.33 -0.87
N GLN A 109 -10.33 1.02 -1.58
CA GLN A 109 -9.50 2.04 -2.26
C GLN A 109 -10.26 2.74 -3.39
N GLU A 110 -11.10 2.04 -4.12
CA GLU A 110 -12.00 2.65 -5.10
C GLU A 110 -12.98 3.64 -4.46
N GLN A 111 -13.49 3.34 -3.27
CA GLN A 111 -14.36 4.25 -2.51
C GLN A 111 -13.60 5.47 -1.96
N LEU A 112 -12.33 5.31 -1.62
CA LEU A 112 -11.54 6.34 -0.94
C LEU A 112 -10.72 7.23 -1.89
N CYS A 113 -10.61 6.87 -3.18
CA CYS A 113 -9.92 7.66 -4.23
C CYS A 113 -8.47 8.11 -3.91
N GLY A 114 -7.74 7.37 -3.08
CA GLY A 114 -6.42 7.78 -2.59
C GLY A 114 -6.49 9.06 -1.75
N PHE A 115 -5.38 9.80 -1.68
CA PHE A 115 -5.40 11.14 -1.05
C PHE A 115 -6.02 12.22 -1.95
N ASN A 116 -6.43 11.89 -3.19
CA ASN A 116 -6.90 12.81 -4.20
C ASN A 116 -7.99 13.76 -3.68
N GLY A 117 -7.63 15.04 -3.50
CA GLY A 117 -8.50 16.08 -3.01
C GLY A 117 -8.58 16.24 -1.49
N ILE A 118 -7.88 15.43 -0.70
CA ILE A 118 -7.72 15.62 0.74
C ILE A 118 -6.45 16.46 0.97
N ASN A 119 -6.60 17.65 1.54
CA ASN A 119 -5.44 18.43 1.95
C ASN A 119 -4.89 17.84 3.27
N VAL A 120 -3.94 16.92 3.16
CA VAL A 120 -3.41 16.17 4.29
C VAL A 120 -2.42 17.00 5.11
N HIS A 121 -2.75 17.26 6.37
CA HIS A 121 -1.89 17.88 7.37
C HIS A 121 -1.60 16.97 8.57
N SER A 122 -2.35 15.86 8.70
CA SER A 122 -2.21 14.95 9.83
C SER A 122 -2.53 13.51 9.44
N ILE A 123 -1.64 12.59 9.81
CA ILE A 123 -1.75 11.15 9.54
C ILE A 123 -1.74 10.37 10.85
N LEU A 124 -2.68 9.46 11.02
CA LEU A 124 -2.70 8.49 12.11
C LEU A 124 -2.36 7.09 11.58
N PHE A 125 -1.24 6.52 12.00
CA PHE A 125 -0.92 5.12 11.72
C PHE A 125 -1.56 4.21 12.77
N VAL A 126 -2.24 3.15 12.34
CA VAL A 126 -2.96 2.24 13.24
C VAL A 126 -2.54 0.79 13.04
N ALA A 127 -2.27 0.11 14.14
CA ALA A 127 -2.03 -1.32 14.23
C ALA A 127 -2.91 -1.95 15.34
N ASP A 128 -2.67 -3.21 15.70
CA ASP A 128 -3.47 -3.84 16.76
C ASP A 128 -3.27 -3.19 18.13
N ASP A 129 -2.01 -2.97 18.54
CA ASP A 129 -1.64 -2.65 19.92
C ASP A 129 -0.74 -1.42 20.12
N ASP A 130 -0.38 -0.71 19.05
CA ASP A 130 0.52 0.46 19.04
C ASP A 130 1.90 0.20 19.70
N THR A 131 2.40 -1.03 19.65
CA THR A 131 3.69 -1.38 20.28
C THR A 131 4.84 -1.62 19.32
N SER A 132 4.56 -1.70 18.00
CA SER A 132 5.57 -2.07 17.00
C SER A 132 5.42 -1.35 15.67
N LEU A 133 4.46 -1.74 14.82
CA LEU A 133 4.37 -1.23 13.44
C LEU A 133 3.87 0.21 13.39
N ALA A 134 2.78 0.54 14.06
CA ALA A 134 2.21 1.88 14.01
C ALA A 134 3.17 2.97 14.53
N PRO A 135 3.80 2.84 15.72
CA PRO A 135 4.76 3.84 16.16
C PRO A 135 6.03 3.88 15.30
N SER A 136 6.42 2.75 14.69
CA SER A 136 7.56 2.73 13.75
C SER A 136 7.21 3.45 12.44
N ALA A 137 6.00 3.28 11.90
CA ALA A 137 5.54 3.97 10.71
C ALA A 137 5.51 5.49 10.92
N SER A 138 4.91 5.95 12.02
CA SER A 138 4.92 7.37 12.38
C SER A 138 6.33 7.93 12.51
N ALA A 139 7.22 7.22 13.19
CA ALA A 139 8.62 7.64 13.34
C ALA A 139 9.39 7.64 12.00
N PHE A 140 9.16 6.67 11.12
CA PHE A 140 9.73 6.66 9.77
C PHE A 140 9.22 7.84 8.95
N PHE A 141 7.93 8.14 9.01
CA PHE A 141 7.34 9.29 8.33
C PHE A 141 8.00 10.60 8.80
N GLU A 142 8.06 10.85 10.10
CA GLU A 142 8.67 12.06 10.67
C GLU A 142 10.16 12.23 10.28
N LEU A 143 10.90 11.12 10.15
CA LEU A 143 12.31 11.16 9.77
C LEU A 143 12.53 11.41 8.26
N ASN A 144 11.58 11.03 7.41
CA ASN A 144 11.79 11.01 5.95
C ASN A 144 10.91 12.01 5.18
N LYS A 145 9.92 12.67 5.80
CA LYS A 145 8.96 13.55 5.12
C LYS A 145 9.55 14.78 4.41
N GLY A 146 10.79 15.15 4.71
CA GLY A 146 11.47 16.28 4.06
C GLY A 146 10.85 17.66 4.36
N GLU A 147 11.37 18.69 3.64
CA GLU A 147 10.92 20.08 3.82
C GLU A 147 9.57 20.38 3.14
N THR A 148 9.21 19.63 2.12
CA THR A 148 7.96 19.80 1.38
C THR A 148 6.71 19.44 2.20
N LEU A 149 6.88 18.51 3.14
CA LEU A 149 5.83 18.02 4.04
C LEU A 149 6.03 18.48 5.50
N TYR A 150 6.75 19.61 5.72
CA TYR A 150 7.09 20.09 7.08
C TYR A 150 5.85 20.35 7.96
N ASP A 151 4.73 20.72 7.36
CA ASP A 151 3.45 21.01 7.99
C ASP A 151 2.55 19.77 8.19
N VAL A 152 2.96 18.61 7.63
CA VAL A 152 2.27 17.34 7.87
C VAL A 152 2.83 16.70 9.15
N THR A 153 1.94 16.32 10.06
CA THR A 153 2.29 15.64 11.30
C THR A 153 1.80 14.20 11.28
N SER A 154 2.52 13.32 11.96
CA SER A 154 2.05 11.95 12.13
C SER A 154 1.99 11.54 13.61
N SER A 155 1.11 10.60 13.89
CA SER A 155 1.00 9.93 15.18
C SER A 155 0.64 8.46 14.99
N SER A 156 0.60 7.69 16.08
CA SER A 156 0.22 6.28 16.03
C SER A 156 -0.79 5.93 17.11
N ALA A 157 -1.53 4.84 16.88
CA ALA A 157 -2.45 4.24 17.83
C ALA A 157 -2.64 2.75 17.54
N GLY A 158 -3.24 2.03 18.49
CA GLY A 158 -3.71 0.65 18.31
C GLY A 158 -5.23 0.55 18.35
N LEU A 159 -5.78 -0.54 17.86
CA LEU A 159 -7.18 -0.89 18.12
C LEU A 159 -7.45 -1.00 19.63
N PHE A 160 -6.40 -1.30 20.39
CA PHE A 160 -6.31 -1.19 21.83
C PHE A 160 -4.89 -0.70 22.22
N ALA A 161 -4.73 -0.09 23.37
CA ALA A 161 -3.40 0.31 23.84
C ALA A 161 -2.64 -0.91 24.37
N GLY A 162 -1.46 -1.17 23.81
CA GLY A 162 -0.53 -2.15 24.38
C GLY A 162 0.15 -1.64 25.67
N GLU A 163 0.93 -2.49 26.32
CA GLU A 163 1.60 -2.11 27.57
C GLU A 163 2.98 -1.48 27.34
N GLU A 164 3.83 -2.12 26.52
CA GLU A 164 5.21 -1.71 26.28
C GLU A 164 5.61 -1.89 24.82
N ILE A 165 6.56 -1.08 24.37
CA ILE A 165 7.13 -1.19 23.02
C ILE A 165 7.81 -2.54 22.83
N ASN A 166 7.51 -3.18 21.71
CA ASN A 166 8.06 -4.46 21.35
C ASN A 166 9.59 -4.35 21.07
N PRO A 167 10.44 -4.95 21.91
CA PRO A 167 11.89 -4.82 21.76
C PRO A 167 12.43 -5.47 20.46
N LYS A 168 11.65 -6.33 19.79
CA LYS A 168 12.03 -6.91 18.50
C LYS A 168 11.95 -5.86 17.39
N ALA A 169 10.99 -4.96 17.43
CA ALA A 169 10.88 -3.85 16.49
C ALA A 169 12.12 -2.94 16.56
N LEU A 170 12.52 -2.53 17.77
CA LEU A 170 13.72 -1.71 17.98
C LEU A 170 15.00 -2.40 17.49
N LYS A 171 15.17 -3.68 17.78
CA LYS A 171 16.33 -4.47 17.30
C LYS A 171 16.32 -4.68 15.78
N ALA A 172 15.17 -4.58 15.15
CA ALA A 172 14.99 -4.80 13.73
C ALA A 172 15.17 -3.53 12.88
N GLY A 173 15.36 -2.37 13.50
CA GLY A 173 15.61 -1.10 12.82
C GLY A 173 14.51 -0.06 12.93
N ALA A 174 13.54 -0.24 13.85
CA ALA A 174 12.63 0.85 14.20
C ALA A 174 13.45 2.07 14.72
N PRO A 175 13.03 3.31 14.42
CA PRO A 175 13.71 4.50 14.89
C PRO A 175 13.86 4.56 16.42
N GLU A 176 14.95 5.15 16.92
CA GLU A 176 15.23 5.24 18.37
C GLU A 176 14.12 5.97 19.14
N SER A 177 13.44 6.94 18.52
CA SER A 177 12.31 7.67 19.09
C SER A 177 11.17 6.76 19.53
N VAL A 178 11.01 5.59 18.91
CA VAL A 178 9.99 4.61 19.26
C VAL A 178 10.19 4.01 20.65
N ALA A 179 11.44 3.95 21.14
CA ALA A 179 11.73 3.38 22.45
C ALA A 179 11.05 4.12 23.63
N GLY A 180 10.75 5.40 23.45
CA GLY A 180 10.06 6.22 24.46
C GLY A 180 8.57 6.42 24.20
N HIS A 181 8.03 5.78 23.18
CA HIS A 181 6.63 5.90 22.82
C HIS A 181 5.72 5.24 23.87
N LEU A 182 4.60 5.90 24.17
CA LEU A 182 3.57 5.38 25.04
C LEU A 182 2.39 4.91 24.18
N PRO A 183 2.11 3.60 24.16
CA PRO A 183 1.03 3.06 23.35
C PRO A 183 -0.33 3.70 23.68
N ALA A 184 -1.07 4.06 22.66
CA ALA A 184 -2.37 4.71 22.78
C ALA A 184 -3.44 3.90 22.01
N GLU A 185 -4.70 4.01 22.47
CA GLU A 185 -5.84 3.44 21.76
C GLU A 185 -6.36 4.44 20.71
N ALA A 186 -6.77 3.95 19.57
CA ALA A 186 -7.44 4.71 18.52
C ALA A 186 -8.87 5.07 18.95
N THR A 187 -8.97 6.12 19.76
CA THR A 187 -10.27 6.65 20.20
C THR A 187 -10.93 7.43 19.06
N ARG A 188 -12.25 7.65 19.16
CA ARG A 188 -12.99 8.45 18.18
C ARG A 188 -12.43 9.86 18.04
N GLU A 189 -12.04 10.48 19.16
CA GLU A 189 -11.45 11.82 19.20
C GLU A 189 -10.11 11.85 18.47
N LEU A 190 -9.29 10.81 18.65
CA LEU A 190 -7.99 10.70 17.98
C LEU A 190 -8.15 10.51 16.47
N VAL A 191 -9.03 9.59 16.05
CA VAL A 191 -9.35 9.35 14.64
C VAL A 191 -9.93 10.62 13.98
N ALA A 192 -10.85 11.32 14.64
CA ALA A 192 -11.45 12.54 14.12
C ALA A 192 -10.46 13.73 14.03
N ALA A 193 -9.39 13.71 14.82
CA ALA A 193 -8.36 14.76 14.82
C ALA A 193 -7.37 14.66 13.66
N HIS A 194 -7.39 13.55 12.91
CA HIS A 194 -6.48 13.34 11.78
C HIS A 194 -7.23 13.37 10.45
N ASP A 195 -6.57 13.86 9.42
CA ASP A 195 -7.14 13.93 8.07
C ASP A 195 -7.20 12.54 7.44
N VAL A 196 -6.17 11.72 7.70
CA VAL A 196 -6.03 10.36 7.16
C VAL A 196 -5.62 9.40 8.26
N VAL A 197 -6.17 8.19 8.21
CA VAL A 197 -5.87 7.08 9.12
C VAL A 197 -5.39 5.89 8.28
N LEU A 198 -4.14 5.48 8.47
CA LEU A 198 -3.50 4.40 7.72
C LEU A 198 -3.34 3.16 8.61
N CYS A 199 -4.14 2.14 8.34
CA CYS A 199 -4.11 0.86 9.04
C CYS A 199 -3.09 -0.09 8.42
N MET A 200 -2.43 -0.90 9.25
CA MET A 200 -1.46 -1.90 8.79
C MET A 200 -2.13 -3.08 8.08
N THR A 201 -3.40 -3.36 8.39
CA THR A 201 -4.16 -4.47 7.78
C THR A 201 -5.59 -4.05 7.43
N ALA A 202 -6.18 -4.74 6.45
CA ALA A 202 -7.58 -4.55 6.06
C ALA A 202 -8.54 -4.86 7.23
N ALA A 203 -8.22 -5.86 8.06
CA ALA A 203 -9.01 -6.21 9.23
C ALA A 203 -9.07 -5.07 10.27
N GLN A 204 -7.95 -4.34 10.48
CA GLN A 204 -7.89 -3.18 11.36
C GLN A 204 -8.73 -2.02 10.80
N ALA A 205 -8.63 -1.76 9.50
CA ALA A 205 -9.43 -0.73 8.85
C ALA A 205 -10.92 -1.03 8.96
N ASP A 206 -11.32 -2.27 8.70
CA ASP A 206 -12.72 -2.73 8.85
C ASP A 206 -13.24 -2.59 10.28
N GLU A 207 -12.41 -2.91 11.27
CA GLU A 207 -12.80 -2.78 12.67
C GLU A 207 -12.99 -1.32 13.08
N LEU A 208 -12.06 -0.43 12.69
CA LEU A 208 -12.19 1.01 12.94
C LEU A 208 -13.40 1.62 12.24
N SER A 209 -13.65 1.26 10.98
CA SER A 209 -14.79 1.72 10.21
C SER A 209 -16.12 1.28 10.83
N LYS A 210 -16.19 0.07 11.40
CA LYS A 210 -17.36 -0.38 12.15
C LYS A 210 -17.57 0.39 13.46
N ARG A 211 -16.46 0.74 14.15
CA ARG A 211 -16.50 1.53 15.38
C ARG A 211 -16.89 2.99 15.12
N PHE A 212 -16.41 3.57 14.00
CA PHE A 212 -16.48 5.00 13.69
C PHE A 212 -17.04 5.24 12.27
N GLN A 213 -18.26 4.78 12.01
CA GLN A 213 -18.90 4.81 10.68
C GLN A 213 -18.97 6.18 10.02
N ASP A 214 -19.04 7.24 10.82
CA ASP A 214 -19.04 8.63 10.33
C ASP A 214 -17.65 9.16 9.96
N LEU A 215 -16.60 8.39 10.20
CA LEU A 215 -15.20 8.72 9.87
C LEU A 215 -14.58 7.71 8.87
N ASP A 216 -15.39 6.84 8.31
CA ASP A 216 -14.95 5.75 7.41
C ASP A 216 -14.15 6.27 6.21
N GLU A 217 -14.52 7.42 5.64
CA GLU A 217 -13.85 8.05 4.51
C GLU A 217 -12.38 8.43 4.77
N ARG A 218 -11.95 8.45 6.03
CA ARG A 218 -10.56 8.77 6.43
C ARG A 218 -9.71 7.54 6.68
N ILE A 219 -10.33 6.35 6.76
CA ILE A 219 -9.70 5.11 7.20
C ILE A 219 -9.30 4.28 5.99
N MET A 220 -8.00 4.13 5.78
CA MET A 220 -7.39 3.42 4.65
C MET A 220 -6.40 2.36 5.12
N CYS A 221 -5.97 1.50 4.21
CA CYS A 221 -4.81 0.62 4.44
C CYS A 221 -3.52 1.30 3.98
N LEU A 222 -2.43 1.09 4.72
CA LEU A 222 -1.10 1.61 4.36
C LEU A 222 -0.55 0.95 3.09
N ALA A 223 -0.82 -0.34 2.90
CA ALA A 223 -0.30 -1.13 1.80
C ALA A 223 -1.41 -1.98 1.15
N GLU A 224 -1.16 -2.47 -0.05
CA GLU A 224 -2.05 -3.39 -0.79
C GLU A 224 -2.10 -4.81 -0.19
N TYR A 225 -1.42 -5.04 0.92
CA TYR A 225 -1.35 -6.31 1.64
C TYR A 225 -1.21 -6.06 3.14
N ASP A 226 -1.62 -7.04 3.92
CA ASP A 226 -1.56 -6.94 5.36
C ASP A 226 -0.11 -6.93 5.87
N LEU A 227 0.23 -5.87 6.61
CA LEU A 227 1.50 -5.73 7.32
C LEU A 227 1.31 -6.19 8.75
N GLU A 228 1.76 -7.41 9.04
CA GLU A 228 1.69 -8.02 10.36
C GLU A 228 3.07 -8.19 11.01
N PRO A 229 3.16 -8.02 12.33
CA PRO A 229 4.38 -8.34 13.05
C PRO A 229 4.68 -9.85 12.92
N PRO A 230 5.92 -10.25 12.58
CA PRO A 230 6.25 -11.66 12.47
C PRO A 230 6.06 -12.41 13.80
N SER A 231 5.33 -13.50 13.76
CA SER A 231 5.13 -14.39 14.94
C SER A 231 6.43 -15.06 15.39
N LEU A 232 7.35 -15.34 14.45
CA LEU A 232 8.66 -15.94 14.72
C LEU A 232 9.74 -14.85 14.94
N PRO A 233 10.86 -15.17 15.64
CA PRO A 233 11.99 -14.25 15.80
C PRO A 233 12.62 -13.79 14.50
N PHE A 234 12.45 -14.56 13.44
CA PHE A 234 12.95 -14.25 12.10
C PHE A 234 11.93 -13.39 11.34
N GLY A 235 12.42 -12.54 10.45
CA GLY A 235 11.54 -11.72 9.58
C GLY A 235 11.31 -10.28 10.05
N TRP A 236 11.60 -9.95 11.31
CA TRP A 236 11.40 -8.60 11.83
C TRP A 236 12.15 -7.54 11.03
N LYS A 237 13.40 -7.82 10.62
CA LYS A 237 14.17 -6.88 9.79
C LYS A 237 13.53 -6.67 8.42
N LYS A 238 13.03 -7.75 7.79
CA LYS A 238 12.30 -7.65 6.52
C LYS A 238 11.01 -6.85 6.72
N CYS A 239 10.25 -7.15 7.77
CA CYS A 239 9.01 -6.44 8.10
C CYS A 239 9.25 -4.94 8.30
N MET A 240 10.30 -4.53 9.04
CA MET A 240 10.64 -3.11 9.23
C MET A 240 11.09 -2.44 7.93
N ASN A 241 11.84 -3.13 7.08
CA ASN A 241 12.23 -2.58 5.78
C ASN A 241 11.00 -2.40 4.88
N THR A 242 10.12 -3.41 4.81
CA THR A 242 8.87 -3.30 4.05
C THR A 242 8.00 -2.15 4.58
N LEU A 243 7.86 -2.00 5.90
CA LEU A 243 7.13 -0.89 6.50
C LEU A 243 7.73 0.47 6.10
N LEU A 244 9.07 0.58 6.11
CA LEU A 244 9.75 1.80 5.66
C LEU A 244 9.46 2.09 4.18
N ASP A 245 9.54 1.07 3.32
CA ASP A 245 9.27 1.23 1.89
C ASP A 245 7.83 1.72 1.63
N GLU A 246 6.82 1.21 2.36
CA GLU A 246 5.45 1.67 2.25
C GLU A 246 5.24 3.10 2.79
N VAL A 247 5.91 3.46 3.89
CA VAL A 247 5.88 4.85 4.39
C VAL A 247 6.53 5.83 3.42
N LEU A 248 7.62 5.42 2.76
CA LEU A 248 8.25 6.24 1.72
C LEU A 248 7.33 6.43 0.50
N ALA A 249 6.58 5.39 0.12
CA ALA A 249 5.58 5.49 -0.95
C ALA A 249 4.47 6.52 -0.60
N VAL A 250 3.98 6.56 0.63
CA VAL A 250 3.04 7.59 1.12
C VAL A 250 3.66 8.99 1.04
N ILE A 251 4.92 9.15 1.41
CA ILE A 251 5.62 10.44 1.33
C ILE A 251 5.74 10.90 -0.13
N ASP A 252 6.08 10.00 -1.03
CA ASP A 252 6.22 10.30 -2.46
C ASP A 252 4.86 10.72 -3.06
N GLU A 253 3.78 10.00 -2.75
CA GLU A 253 2.43 10.33 -3.19
C GLU A 253 1.99 11.73 -2.71
N LEU A 254 2.20 12.07 -1.44
CA LEU A 254 1.88 13.39 -0.89
C LEU A 254 2.71 14.52 -1.53
N ASN A 255 3.96 14.24 -1.91
CA ASN A 255 4.80 15.19 -2.62
C ASN A 255 4.33 15.42 -4.07
N GLU A 256 3.91 14.36 -4.76
CA GLU A 256 3.35 14.43 -6.12
C GLU A 256 2.08 15.29 -6.12
N GLU A 257 1.13 15.05 -5.21
CA GLU A 257 -0.11 15.84 -5.09
C GLU A 257 0.12 17.33 -4.83
N ARG A 258 1.11 17.68 -4.00
CA ARG A 258 1.47 19.08 -3.75
C ARG A 258 2.11 19.76 -4.95
N SER A 259 2.81 18.99 -5.79
CA SER A 259 3.46 19.49 -7.00
C SER A 259 2.42 19.80 -8.10
N ASP A 260 1.37 19.01 -8.20
CA ASP A 260 0.30 19.15 -9.20
C ASP A 260 -0.72 20.24 -8.84
N GLY A 261 -0.73 20.69 -7.58
CA GLY A 261 -1.60 21.76 -7.07
C GLY A 261 -1.03 23.18 -7.18
N LEU A 262 0.20 23.34 -7.70
CA LEU A 262 0.90 24.61 -7.95
C LEU A 262 0.88 24.96 -9.44
#